data_59bb74af93c009db1272d81def5fbc18
#
_entry.id   59bb74af93c009db1272d81def5fbc18
#
_cell.length_a   1.000
_cell.length_b   1.000
_cell.length_c   1.000
_cell.angle_alpha   90.00
_cell.angle_beta   90.00
_cell.angle_gamma   90.00
#
_symmetry.space_group_name_H-M   'P 1'
#
loop_
_entity.id
_entity.type
_entity.pdbx_description
1 polymer ?
#
loop_
_entity_poly.entity_id
_entity_poly.type
_entity_poly.pdbx_seq_one_letter_code
_entity_poly.pdbx_strand_id
1 'polypeptide(L)'
;MKAMNERITENLVRDQLRKFGYYSEENQMVVEEQKSQIKRVQALLKTASKAGTGKGGYPEFIINWEVDPNFLIVIECKADTKYHESSSLDKVKDYAVDGVIHYAKALSKEFTVLAIAVSGTTAESMKVSNFLYPCGGNEHKVLANQDGLSINEIVSFNDYYKLASYDPEVERKRHHDLIAFSKKLHELIWTAAKISEEEKPLLVSGTLLALMYKPFLQTFEVYSAEAMPAKWLEAINEVLEEADIPKAKKKTMVQPYAGIATQPNLGKPDPKTKKKYPKGVLYEIIKEINEHVWPFISVYHNFDVVGHFYGEFLKYTGGDKKALGIVLTPRHITELFCDLAQV
;
A
#
# COMPACT_ATOMS: atom_id res chain seq x y z
N MET A 1 -38.08 4.85 -26.36
CA MET A 1 -37.21 5.49 -25.35
C MET A 1 -35.81 5.59 -25.94
N LYS A 2 -35.18 6.77 -25.90
CA LYS A 2 -33.78 6.93 -26.34
C LYS A 2 -32.90 6.09 -25.41
N ALA A 3 -32.02 5.23 -25.96
CA ALA A 3 -31.08 4.48 -25.14
C ALA A 3 -30.29 5.50 -24.30
N MET A 4 -30.30 5.37 -23.01
CA MET A 4 -29.51 6.19 -22.10
C MET A 4 -28.04 5.86 -22.36
N ASN A 5 -27.20 6.91 -22.43
CA ASN A 5 -25.80 6.76 -22.79
C ASN A 5 -24.96 6.55 -21.51
N GLU A 6 -24.31 5.41 -21.36
CA GLU A 6 -23.42 5.07 -20.23
C GLU A 6 -22.30 6.11 -20.03
N ARG A 7 -21.86 6.78 -21.12
CA ARG A 7 -20.85 7.85 -21.03
C ARG A 7 -21.24 9.01 -20.13
N ILE A 8 -22.55 9.25 -19.89
CA ILE A 8 -23.01 10.28 -18.95
C ILE A 8 -22.63 9.85 -17.54
N THR A 9 -22.88 8.61 -17.18
CA THR A 9 -22.51 8.04 -15.87
C THR A 9 -21.00 8.01 -15.69
N GLU A 10 -20.25 7.59 -16.72
CA GLU A 10 -18.79 7.64 -16.71
C GLU A 10 -18.25 9.05 -16.47
N ASN A 11 -18.85 10.09 -17.08
CA ASN A 11 -18.46 11.48 -16.86
C ASN A 11 -18.74 11.93 -15.42
N LEU A 12 -19.89 11.56 -14.86
CA LEU A 12 -20.21 11.86 -13.44
C LEU A 12 -19.19 11.19 -12.50
N VAL A 13 -18.82 9.93 -12.76
CA VAL A 13 -17.77 9.23 -12.00
C VAL A 13 -16.43 9.95 -12.14
N ARG A 14 -16.04 10.33 -13.36
CA ARG A 14 -14.79 11.04 -13.62
C ARG A 14 -14.74 12.38 -12.87
N ASP A 15 -15.86 13.11 -12.80
CA ASP A 15 -15.94 14.36 -12.07
C ASP A 15 -15.86 14.15 -10.54
N GLN A 16 -16.45 13.08 -10.01
CA GLN A 16 -16.27 12.69 -8.61
C GLN A 16 -14.82 12.32 -8.30
N LEU A 17 -14.19 11.51 -9.15
CA LEU A 17 -12.79 11.14 -9.01
C LEU A 17 -11.88 12.37 -9.02
N ARG A 18 -12.13 13.36 -9.90
CA ARG A 18 -11.39 14.63 -9.90
C ARG A 18 -11.59 15.41 -8.62
N LYS A 19 -12.84 15.53 -8.15
CA LYS A 19 -13.17 16.22 -6.91
C LYS A 19 -12.42 15.63 -5.70
N PHE A 20 -12.25 14.32 -5.66
CA PHE A 20 -11.52 13.62 -4.60
C PHE A 20 -10.01 13.46 -4.85
N GLY A 21 -9.46 14.10 -5.88
CA GLY A 21 -8.02 14.16 -6.13
C GLY A 21 -7.40 12.88 -6.72
N TYR A 22 -8.19 11.97 -7.32
CA TYR A 22 -7.66 10.75 -7.93
C TYR A 22 -6.77 11.01 -9.17
N TYR A 23 -6.86 12.19 -9.76
CA TYR A 23 -6.03 12.62 -10.89
C TYR A 23 -4.91 13.58 -10.48
N SER A 24 -4.72 13.83 -9.16
CA SER A 24 -3.63 14.68 -8.68
C SER A 24 -2.31 13.91 -8.73
N GLU A 25 -1.29 14.50 -9.33
CA GLU A 25 0.08 13.93 -9.38
C GLU A 25 0.67 13.72 -7.97
N GLU A 26 0.29 14.58 -7.01
CA GLU A 26 0.74 14.47 -5.61
C GLU A 26 0.30 13.17 -4.95
N ASN A 27 -0.81 12.58 -5.38
CA ASN A 27 -1.40 11.38 -4.78
C ASN A 27 -0.82 10.07 -5.34
N GLN A 28 0.05 10.13 -6.37
CA GLN A 28 0.71 8.95 -6.97
C GLN A 28 -0.28 7.86 -7.41
N MET A 29 -1.49 8.26 -7.82
CA MET A 29 -2.51 7.36 -8.34
C MET A 29 -2.54 7.41 -9.85
N VAL A 30 -2.78 6.26 -10.47
CA VAL A 30 -2.97 6.15 -11.91
C VAL A 30 -4.39 5.67 -12.18
N VAL A 31 -5.18 6.52 -12.84
CA VAL A 31 -6.55 6.21 -13.27
C VAL A 31 -6.49 5.79 -14.74
N GLU A 32 -6.77 4.53 -15.00
CA GLU A 32 -6.82 3.94 -16.34
C GLU A 32 -8.27 3.67 -16.73
N GLU A 33 -8.58 3.84 -18.01
CA GLU A 33 -9.93 3.57 -18.55
C GLU A 33 -9.88 2.35 -19.46
N GLN A 34 -10.76 1.38 -19.22
CA GLN A 34 -10.96 0.14 -19.99
C GLN A 34 -9.75 -0.80 -20.05
N LYS A 35 -8.52 -0.28 -20.16
CA LYS A 35 -7.31 -1.10 -20.28
C LYS A 35 -6.25 -0.66 -19.30
N SER A 36 -5.73 -1.59 -18.55
CA SER A 36 -4.58 -1.33 -17.67
C SER A 36 -3.25 -1.53 -18.41
N GLN A 37 -2.24 -0.73 -18.05
CA GLN A 37 -0.85 -0.93 -18.48
C GLN A 37 -0.14 -1.99 -17.61
N ILE A 38 -0.70 -2.36 -16.48
CA ILE A 38 -0.11 -3.34 -15.57
C ILE A 38 -0.29 -4.75 -16.15
N LYS A 39 0.81 -5.41 -16.51
CA LYS A 39 0.78 -6.76 -17.12
C LYS A 39 0.02 -7.81 -16.30
N ARG A 40 0.15 -7.78 -14.96
CA ARG A 40 -0.57 -8.69 -14.05
C ARG A 40 -2.08 -8.47 -14.14
N VAL A 41 -2.52 -7.21 -14.12
CA VAL A 41 -3.95 -6.84 -14.27
C VAL A 41 -4.48 -7.30 -15.63
N GLN A 42 -3.74 -7.04 -16.71
CA GLN A 42 -4.12 -7.50 -18.06
C GLN A 42 -4.27 -9.02 -18.13
N ALA A 43 -3.34 -9.78 -17.52
CA ALA A 43 -3.39 -11.24 -17.52
C ALA A 43 -4.65 -11.78 -16.82
N LEU A 44 -5.00 -11.22 -15.67
CA LEU A 44 -6.19 -11.60 -14.93
C LEU A 44 -7.47 -11.20 -15.65
N LEU A 45 -7.57 -9.99 -16.19
CA LEU A 45 -8.73 -9.51 -16.93
C LEU A 45 -8.98 -10.28 -18.24
N LYS A 46 -7.95 -10.89 -18.85
CA LYS A 46 -8.15 -11.81 -19.99
C LYS A 46 -9.07 -12.99 -19.66
N THR A 47 -9.09 -13.40 -18.40
CA THR A 47 -9.96 -14.49 -17.93
C THR A 47 -11.37 -14.02 -17.55
N ALA A 48 -11.60 -12.70 -17.45
CA ALA A 48 -12.83 -12.07 -16.99
C ALA A 48 -13.66 -11.45 -18.14
N SER A 49 -13.78 -12.16 -19.26
CA SER A 49 -14.59 -11.70 -20.38
C SER A 49 -16.09 -11.84 -20.08
N LYS A 50 -16.84 -10.75 -20.05
CA LYS A 50 -18.30 -10.75 -19.93
C LYS A 50 -19.02 -11.45 -21.10
N ALA A 51 -18.36 -11.57 -22.27
CA ALA A 51 -18.96 -12.11 -23.47
C ALA A 51 -18.68 -13.60 -23.71
N GLY A 52 -17.83 -14.23 -22.91
CA GLY A 52 -17.38 -15.62 -23.16
C GLY A 52 -16.59 -15.80 -24.46
N THR A 53 -16.21 -14.71 -25.15
CA THR A 53 -15.60 -14.71 -26.49
C THR A 53 -14.08 -14.79 -26.46
N GLY A 54 -13.44 -14.93 -25.28
CA GLY A 54 -11.99 -14.91 -25.13
C GLY A 54 -11.36 -13.50 -25.29
N LYS A 55 -12.16 -12.48 -25.57
CA LYS A 55 -11.74 -11.09 -25.48
C LYS A 55 -11.78 -10.69 -24.00
N GLY A 56 -10.70 -10.06 -23.50
CA GLY A 56 -10.55 -9.72 -22.08
C GLY A 56 -11.69 -8.90 -21.50
N GLY A 57 -11.73 -8.80 -20.16
CA GLY A 57 -12.62 -7.89 -19.44
C GLY A 57 -12.13 -6.44 -19.53
N TYR A 58 -13.06 -5.50 -19.62
CA TYR A 58 -12.78 -4.06 -19.75
C TYR A 58 -13.68 -3.30 -18.76
N PRO A 59 -13.27 -3.16 -17.47
CA PRO A 59 -13.98 -2.25 -16.55
C PRO A 59 -13.84 -0.82 -17.03
N GLU A 60 -14.81 0.05 -16.74
CA GLU A 60 -14.77 1.45 -17.17
C GLU A 60 -13.57 2.19 -16.57
N PHE A 61 -13.28 1.96 -15.28
CA PHE A 61 -12.09 2.53 -14.64
C PHE A 61 -11.34 1.45 -13.87
N ILE A 62 -10.02 1.58 -13.90
CA ILE A 62 -9.08 0.81 -13.10
C ILE A 62 -8.16 1.83 -12.45
N ILE A 63 -8.10 1.83 -11.12
CA ILE A 63 -7.27 2.77 -10.37
C ILE A 63 -6.24 1.95 -9.60
N ASN A 64 -4.99 2.27 -9.79
CA ASN A 64 -3.89 1.71 -9.03
C ASN A 64 -3.15 2.81 -8.29
N TRP A 65 -2.45 2.43 -7.25
CA TRP A 65 -1.66 3.32 -6.43
C TRP A 65 -0.22 2.84 -6.41
N GLU A 66 0.71 3.71 -6.78
CA GLU A 66 2.12 3.35 -6.86
C GLU A 66 2.71 2.96 -5.49
N VAL A 67 2.14 3.50 -4.41
CA VAL A 67 2.56 3.22 -3.03
C VAL A 67 2.11 1.83 -2.56
N ASP A 68 0.92 1.35 -2.95
CA ASP A 68 0.48 -0.03 -2.71
C ASP A 68 0.03 -0.68 -4.03
N PRO A 69 0.96 -1.26 -4.80
CA PRO A 69 0.67 -1.87 -6.09
C PRO A 69 -0.16 -3.16 -5.99
N ASN A 70 -0.49 -3.63 -4.79
CA ASN A 70 -1.35 -4.78 -4.55
C ASN A 70 -2.78 -4.40 -4.19
N PHE A 71 -3.10 -3.10 -4.15
CA PHE A 71 -4.46 -2.58 -3.96
C PHE A 71 -4.97 -1.97 -5.27
N LEU A 72 -6.16 -2.39 -5.71
CA LEU A 72 -6.81 -1.90 -6.92
C LEU A 72 -8.23 -1.42 -6.62
N ILE A 73 -8.66 -0.36 -7.33
CA ILE A 73 -10.07 0.00 -7.42
C ILE A 73 -10.53 -0.29 -8.85
N VAL A 74 -11.67 -0.93 -9.00
CA VAL A 74 -12.33 -1.12 -10.30
C VAL A 74 -13.74 -0.58 -10.25
N ILE A 75 -14.17 0.09 -11.32
CA ILE A 75 -15.48 0.75 -11.40
C ILE A 75 -16.21 0.26 -12.65
N GLU A 76 -17.48 -0.08 -12.50
CA GLU A 76 -18.41 -0.41 -13.58
C GLU A 76 -19.59 0.55 -13.56
N CYS A 77 -19.97 1.04 -14.74
CA CYS A 77 -21.03 2.04 -14.91
C CYS A 77 -22.21 1.51 -15.70
N LYS A 78 -23.43 1.91 -15.33
CA LYS A 78 -24.67 1.70 -16.10
C LYS A 78 -25.48 2.97 -16.12
N ALA A 79 -26.08 3.30 -17.28
CA ALA A 79 -26.84 4.53 -17.46
C ALA A 79 -28.14 4.59 -16.64
N ASP A 80 -28.82 3.46 -16.46
CA ASP A 80 -30.12 3.38 -15.81
C ASP A 80 -30.01 2.63 -14.48
N THR A 81 -30.56 3.23 -13.43
CA THR A 81 -30.53 2.66 -12.06
C THR A 81 -31.25 1.32 -11.92
N LYS A 82 -32.15 0.96 -12.87
CA LYS A 82 -32.75 -0.38 -12.91
C LYS A 82 -31.76 -1.48 -13.23
N TYR A 83 -30.62 -1.12 -13.84
CA TYR A 83 -29.50 -2.02 -14.13
C TYR A 83 -28.37 -1.89 -13.12
N HIS A 84 -28.69 -1.47 -11.89
CA HIS A 84 -27.69 -1.38 -10.84
C HIS A 84 -27.24 -2.76 -10.36
N GLU A 85 -28.18 -3.59 -9.93
CA GLU A 85 -27.94 -4.91 -9.36
C GLU A 85 -29.03 -5.89 -9.79
N SER A 86 -28.66 -7.12 -10.21
CA SER A 86 -29.62 -8.18 -10.49
C SER A 86 -29.87 -9.03 -9.25
N SER A 87 -30.99 -9.73 -9.22
CA SER A 87 -31.36 -10.59 -8.08
C SER A 87 -30.43 -11.80 -7.90
N SER A 88 -29.69 -12.21 -8.92
CA SER A 88 -28.86 -13.43 -8.95
C SER A 88 -27.37 -13.14 -9.04
N LEU A 89 -26.96 -11.87 -9.25
CA LEU A 89 -25.56 -11.43 -9.42
C LEU A 89 -24.81 -12.12 -10.56
N ASP A 90 -25.52 -12.65 -11.56
CA ASP A 90 -24.97 -13.41 -12.67
C ASP A 90 -25.08 -12.71 -14.05
N LYS A 91 -25.77 -11.56 -14.10
CA LYS A 91 -26.01 -10.80 -15.34
C LYS A 91 -24.92 -9.77 -15.59
N VAL A 92 -23.67 -10.24 -15.66
CA VAL A 92 -22.45 -9.42 -15.68
C VAL A 92 -22.35 -8.40 -16.83
N LYS A 93 -23.13 -8.55 -17.90
CA LYS A 93 -23.16 -7.59 -19.02
C LYS A 93 -24.10 -6.42 -18.77
N ASP A 94 -25.20 -6.70 -18.09
CA ASP A 94 -26.35 -5.80 -18.06
C ASP A 94 -26.40 -4.97 -16.76
N TYR A 95 -25.80 -5.46 -15.68
CA TYR A 95 -25.88 -4.85 -14.36
C TYR A 95 -24.51 -4.38 -13.86
N ALA A 96 -24.48 -3.24 -13.18
CA ALA A 96 -23.26 -2.62 -12.69
C ALA A 96 -22.59 -3.45 -11.59
N VAL A 97 -23.36 -3.91 -10.59
CA VAL A 97 -22.85 -4.72 -9.46
C VAL A 97 -22.33 -6.05 -9.98
N ASP A 98 -23.13 -6.77 -10.79
CA ASP A 98 -22.74 -8.07 -11.35
C ASP A 98 -21.46 -7.97 -12.18
N GLY A 99 -21.33 -6.90 -12.96
CA GLY A 99 -20.17 -6.65 -13.80
C GLY A 99 -18.91 -6.37 -13.00
N VAL A 100 -19.01 -5.48 -11.99
CA VAL A 100 -17.82 -5.11 -11.19
C VAL A 100 -17.36 -6.27 -10.30
N ILE A 101 -18.29 -7.01 -9.69
CA ILE A 101 -17.99 -8.20 -8.89
C ILE A 101 -17.26 -9.25 -9.74
N HIS A 102 -17.71 -9.46 -10.98
CA HIS A 102 -17.08 -10.40 -11.92
C HIS A 102 -15.60 -10.03 -12.18
N TYR A 103 -15.30 -8.75 -12.41
CA TYR A 103 -13.93 -8.28 -12.58
C TYR A 103 -13.12 -8.38 -11.29
N ALA A 104 -13.69 -7.94 -10.17
CA ALA A 104 -13.03 -7.98 -8.87
C ALA A 104 -12.64 -9.40 -8.46
N LYS A 105 -13.51 -10.39 -8.71
CA LYS A 105 -13.25 -11.81 -8.45
C LYS A 105 -12.05 -12.33 -9.25
N ALA A 106 -11.88 -11.90 -10.49
CA ALA A 106 -10.72 -12.29 -11.29
C ALA A 106 -9.44 -11.65 -10.78
N LEU A 107 -9.50 -10.37 -10.40
CA LEU A 107 -8.36 -9.59 -9.91
C LEU A 107 -7.97 -9.96 -8.47
N SER A 108 -8.91 -10.38 -7.63
CA SER A 108 -8.66 -10.73 -6.23
C SER A 108 -7.72 -11.93 -6.05
N LYS A 109 -7.44 -12.68 -7.09
CA LYS A 109 -6.42 -13.73 -7.06
C LYS A 109 -5.04 -13.22 -6.69
N GLU A 110 -4.72 -11.97 -7.05
CA GLU A 110 -3.42 -11.36 -6.81
C GLU A 110 -3.48 -10.00 -6.10
N PHE A 111 -4.65 -9.36 -6.05
CA PHE A 111 -4.83 -8.02 -5.50
C PHE A 111 -5.93 -7.98 -4.44
N THR A 112 -5.82 -7.06 -3.48
CA THR A 112 -6.99 -6.61 -2.73
C THR A 112 -7.75 -5.63 -3.61
N VAL A 113 -9.02 -5.89 -3.90
CA VAL A 113 -9.80 -5.14 -4.89
C VAL A 113 -11.00 -4.47 -4.25
N LEU A 114 -11.08 -3.17 -4.38
CA LEU A 114 -12.29 -2.40 -4.12
C LEU A 114 -13.10 -2.33 -5.42
N ALA A 115 -14.30 -2.87 -5.41
CA ALA A 115 -15.21 -2.90 -6.55
C ALA A 115 -16.33 -1.88 -6.35
N ILE A 116 -16.47 -0.94 -7.28
CA ILE A 116 -17.45 0.14 -7.21
C ILE A 116 -18.43 0.00 -8.38
N ALA A 117 -19.70 -0.20 -8.08
CA ALA A 117 -20.77 -0.19 -9.05
C ALA A 117 -21.48 1.16 -9.04
N VAL A 118 -21.66 1.78 -10.22
CA VAL A 118 -22.33 3.06 -10.36
C VAL A 118 -23.41 2.98 -11.41
N SER A 119 -24.59 3.53 -11.13
CA SER A 119 -25.67 3.65 -12.12
C SER A 119 -26.44 4.95 -11.94
N GLY A 120 -27.00 5.47 -13.04
CA GLY A 120 -27.74 6.75 -13.05
C GLY A 120 -27.02 7.82 -13.87
N THR A 121 -27.77 8.80 -14.35
CA THR A 121 -27.30 9.84 -15.28
C THR A 121 -27.31 11.24 -14.68
N THR A 122 -27.67 11.39 -13.42
CA THR A 122 -27.58 12.67 -12.68
C THR A 122 -27.02 12.41 -11.29
N ALA A 123 -26.45 13.44 -10.65
CA ALA A 123 -25.91 13.33 -9.30
C ALA A 123 -26.97 12.88 -8.28
N GLU A 124 -28.22 13.34 -8.44
CA GLU A 124 -29.32 13.04 -7.52
C GLU A 124 -29.86 11.61 -7.70
N SER A 125 -29.80 11.07 -8.92
CA SER A 125 -30.29 9.71 -9.23
C SER A 125 -29.21 8.66 -9.13
N MET A 126 -27.96 9.04 -8.96
CA MET A 126 -26.82 8.13 -8.96
C MET A 126 -26.89 7.14 -7.78
N LYS A 127 -26.82 5.86 -8.10
CA LYS A 127 -26.63 4.78 -7.12
C LYS A 127 -25.20 4.30 -7.15
N VAL A 128 -24.62 4.10 -5.97
CA VAL A 128 -23.26 3.60 -5.79
C VAL A 128 -23.31 2.45 -4.81
N SER A 129 -22.64 1.36 -5.14
CA SER A 129 -22.39 0.24 -4.22
C SER A 129 -20.92 -0.12 -4.22
N ASN A 130 -20.36 -0.30 -3.03
CA ASN A 130 -18.94 -0.54 -2.81
C ASN A 130 -18.75 -1.92 -2.17
N PHE A 131 -17.84 -2.71 -2.75
CA PHE A 131 -17.53 -4.06 -2.29
C PHE A 131 -16.02 -4.24 -2.15
N LEU A 132 -15.61 -5.01 -1.16
CA LEU A 132 -14.23 -5.39 -0.94
C LEU A 132 -14.03 -6.86 -1.26
N TYR A 133 -13.04 -7.15 -2.10
CA TYR A 133 -12.48 -8.48 -2.31
C TYR A 133 -11.07 -8.54 -1.72
N PRO A 134 -10.86 -9.16 -0.57
CA PRO A 134 -9.51 -9.41 -0.06
C PRO A 134 -8.68 -10.26 -1.02
N CYS A 135 -7.39 -10.00 -1.10
CA CYS A 135 -6.48 -10.79 -1.95
C CYS A 135 -6.50 -12.27 -1.57
N GLY A 136 -6.79 -13.14 -2.53
CA GLY A 136 -6.97 -14.58 -2.32
C GLY A 136 -8.30 -14.96 -1.68
N GLY A 137 -9.19 -14.00 -1.40
CA GLY A 137 -10.53 -14.23 -0.89
C GLY A 137 -11.47 -14.86 -1.94
N ASN A 138 -12.41 -15.66 -1.49
CA ASN A 138 -13.38 -16.34 -2.38
C ASN A 138 -14.67 -15.53 -2.55
N GLU A 139 -14.97 -14.62 -1.64
CA GLU A 139 -16.23 -13.88 -1.57
C GLU A 139 -15.99 -12.39 -1.43
N HIS A 140 -16.91 -11.59 -1.93
CA HIS A 140 -16.93 -10.16 -1.71
C HIS A 140 -17.67 -9.82 -0.43
N LYS A 141 -17.31 -8.68 0.15
CA LYS A 141 -17.98 -8.10 1.30
C LYS A 141 -18.49 -6.71 0.91
N VAL A 142 -19.65 -6.30 1.42
CA VAL A 142 -20.09 -4.92 1.30
C VAL A 142 -19.14 -4.06 2.09
N LEU A 143 -18.61 -2.99 1.48
CA LEU A 143 -17.78 -2.04 2.19
C LEU A 143 -18.63 -1.24 3.17
N ALA A 144 -18.27 -1.30 4.44
CA ALA A 144 -18.98 -0.63 5.52
C ALA A 144 -18.00 0.17 6.39
N ASN A 145 -18.53 1.19 7.09
CA ASN A 145 -17.79 1.91 8.11
C ASN A 145 -17.67 1.09 9.42
N GLN A 146 -17.04 1.66 10.44
CA GLN A 146 -16.86 1.00 11.74
C GLN A 146 -18.18 0.69 12.47
N ASP A 147 -19.25 1.43 12.17
CA ASP A 147 -20.60 1.23 12.71
C ASP A 147 -21.39 0.18 11.93
N GLY A 148 -20.80 -0.43 10.91
CA GLY A 148 -21.44 -1.42 10.04
C GLY A 148 -22.36 -0.82 8.98
N LEU A 149 -22.35 0.48 8.77
CA LEU A 149 -23.14 1.15 7.73
C LEU A 149 -22.44 1.08 6.39
N SER A 150 -23.17 0.61 5.36
CA SER A 150 -22.67 0.51 4.00
C SER A 150 -22.29 1.88 3.42
N ILE A 151 -21.18 1.95 2.72
CA ILE A 151 -20.74 3.14 1.98
C ILE A 151 -21.41 3.10 0.61
N ASN A 152 -22.30 4.06 0.34
CA ASN A 152 -23.11 4.14 -0.88
C ASN A 152 -22.77 5.38 -1.71
N GLU A 153 -21.54 5.84 -1.65
CA GLU A 153 -21.02 6.98 -2.40
C GLU A 153 -19.57 6.73 -2.82
N ILE A 154 -19.08 7.54 -3.75
CA ILE A 154 -17.65 7.59 -4.06
C ILE A 154 -17.00 8.50 -3.03
N VAL A 155 -15.98 8.02 -2.35
CA VAL A 155 -15.22 8.76 -1.34
C VAL A 155 -13.77 8.97 -1.77
N SER A 156 -12.99 9.69 -0.97
CA SER A 156 -11.56 9.84 -1.25
C SER A 156 -10.84 8.49 -1.23
N PHE A 157 -9.71 8.40 -1.94
CA PHE A 157 -8.89 7.19 -1.95
C PHE A 157 -8.45 6.81 -0.53
N ASN A 158 -8.03 7.79 0.26
CA ASN A 158 -7.58 7.55 1.62
C ASN A 158 -8.69 6.96 2.50
N ASP A 159 -9.94 7.42 2.34
CA ASP A 159 -11.08 6.86 3.07
C ASP A 159 -11.35 5.42 2.63
N TYR A 160 -11.37 5.15 1.32
CA TYR A 160 -11.53 3.79 0.80
C TYR A 160 -10.42 2.83 1.29
N TYR A 161 -9.17 3.27 1.21
CA TYR A 161 -8.04 2.47 1.63
C TYR A 161 -8.08 2.19 3.14
N LYS A 162 -8.44 3.20 3.94
CA LYS A 162 -8.64 3.07 5.38
C LYS A 162 -9.75 2.08 5.70
N LEU A 163 -10.92 2.20 5.06
CA LEU A 163 -12.06 1.29 5.26
C LEU A 163 -11.72 -0.15 4.87
N ALA A 164 -11.08 -0.36 3.72
CA ALA A 164 -10.62 -1.67 3.29
C ALA A 164 -9.64 -2.32 4.27
N SER A 165 -8.90 -1.51 4.99
CA SER A 165 -7.85 -1.92 5.91
C SER A 165 -8.36 -2.43 7.25
N TYR A 166 -9.55 -2.05 7.65
CA TYR A 166 -10.20 -2.59 8.85
C TYR A 166 -10.78 -4.00 8.63
N ASP A 167 -10.75 -4.53 7.42
CA ASP A 167 -11.19 -5.91 7.19
C ASP A 167 -10.23 -6.90 7.83
N PRO A 168 -10.71 -7.84 8.69
CA PRO A 168 -9.85 -8.78 9.41
C PRO A 168 -9.06 -9.74 8.51
N GLU A 169 -9.50 -10.00 7.28
CA GLU A 169 -8.76 -10.85 6.33
C GLU A 169 -7.63 -10.06 5.70
N VAL A 170 -7.88 -8.80 5.35
CA VAL A 170 -6.85 -7.88 4.85
C VAL A 170 -5.78 -7.67 5.92
N GLU A 171 -6.18 -7.44 7.18
CA GLU A 171 -5.26 -7.27 8.30
C GLU A 171 -4.41 -8.54 8.53
N ARG A 172 -5.03 -9.72 8.59
CA ARG A 172 -4.31 -11.00 8.78
C ARG A 172 -3.32 -11.28 7.66
N LYS A 173 -3.72 -11.05 6.40
CA LYS A 173 -2.83 -11.24 5.27
C LYS A 173 -1.63 -10.30 5.34
N ARG A 174 -1.87 -9.03 5.59
CA ARG A 174 -0.79 -8.03 5.77
C ARG A 174 0.18 -8.40 6.88
N HIS A 175 -0.33 -8.83 8.01
CA HIS A 175 0.50 -9.30 9.13
C HIS A 175 1.37 -10.49 8.72
N HIS A 176 0.80 -11.46 8.03
CA HIS A 176 1.54 -12.62 7.51
C HIS A 176 2.61 -12.19 6.50
N ASP A 177 2.28 -11.29 5.57
CA ASP A 177 3.21 -10.78 4.55
C ASP A 177 4.36 -9.99 5.20
N LEU A 178 4.08 -9.17 6.23
CA LEU A 178 5.10 -8.47 7.01
C LEU A 178 6.05 -9.41 7.75
N ILE A 179 5.55 -10.52 8.31
CA ILE A 179 6.40 -11.54 8.95
C ILE A 179 7.32 -12.19 7.92
N ALA A 180 6.77 -12.60 6.77
CA ALA A 180 7.56 -13.21 5.70
C ALA A 180 8.62 -12.23 5.16
N PHE A 181 8.23 -10.97 4.99
CA PHE A 181 9.13 -9.90 4.59
C PHE A 181 10.23 -9.63 5.61
N SER A 182 9.91 -9.59 6.91
CA SER A 182 10.90 -9.38 7.99
C SER A 182 12.03 -10.42 7.94
N LYS A 183 11.71 -11.68 7.65
CA LYS A 183 12.72 -12.74 7.47
C LYS A 183 13.60 -12.47 6.26
N LYS A 184 12.99 -12.14 5.12
CA LYS A 184 13.71 -11.86 3.86
C LYS A 184 14.66 -10.65 4.03
N LEU A 185 14.17 -9.58 4.67
CA LEU A 185 14.95 -8.38 4.92
C LEU A 185 16.13 -8.68 5.87
N HIS A 186 15.88 -9.43 6.93
CA HIS A 186 16.93 -9.86 7.86
C HIS A 186 18.05 -10.63 7.12
N GLU A 187 17.68 -11.58 6.25
CA GLU A 187 18.65 -12.35 5.47
C GLU A 187 19.41 -11.47 4.47
N LEU A 188 18.75 -10.52 3.81
CA LEU A 188 19.39 -9.54 2.94
C LEU A 188 20.44 -8.71 3.70
N ILE A 189 20.08 -8.15 4.85
CA ILE A 189 21.00 -7.34 5.66
C ILE A 189 22.15 -8.19 6.17
N TRP A 190 21.90 -9.43 6.62
CA TRP A 190 22.94 -10.34 7.12
C TRP A 190 23.93 -10.72 6.04
N THR A 191 23.45 -11.16 4.88
CA THR A 191 24.30 -11.74 3.84
C THR A 191 25.00 -10.70 2.98
N ALA A 192 24.34 -9.58 2.67
CA ALA A 192 24.81 -8.57 1.73
C ALA A 192 25.42 -7.35 2.43
N ALA A 193 24.73 -6.77 3.40
CA ALA A 193 25.21 -5.60 4.13
C ALA A 193 26.28 -5.98 5.17
N LYS A 194 26.22 -7.20 5.74
CA LYS A 194 27.16 -7.71 6.76
C LYS A 194 27.26 -6.79 7.97
N ILE A 195 26.14 -6.20 8.35
CA ILE A 195 26.00 -5.30 9.50
C ILE A 195 25.77 -6.14 10.76
N SER A 196 26.28 -5.64 11.91
CA SER A 196 26.12 -6.31 13.20
C SER A 196 24.65 -6.41 13.61
N GLU A 197 24.32 -7.39 14.46
CA GLU A 197 22.94 -7.57 14.95
C GLU A 197 22.38 -6.32 15.63
N GLU A 198 23.23 -5.59 16.35
CA GLU A 198 22.86 -4.37 17.07
C GLU A 198 22.59 -3.18 16.14
N GLU A 199 23.22 -3.16 14.96
CA GLU A 199 23.07 -2.07 13.98
C GLU A 199 21.93 -2.30 12.99
N LYS A 200 21.44 -3.52 12.82
CA LYS A 200 20.32 -3.84 11.90
C LYS A 200 19.06 -3.02 12.19
N PRO A 201 18.60 -2.92 13.46
CA PRO A 201 17.45 -2.09 13.80
C PRO A 201 17.66 -0.61 13.44
N LEU A 202 18.87 -0.09 13.61
CA LEU A 202 19.21 1.29 13.25
C LEU A 202 19.14 1.50 11.73
N LEU A 203 19.65 0.55 10.94
CA LEU A 203 19.54 0.63 9.47
C LEU A 203 18.08 0.66 9.02
N VAL A 204 17.24 -0.18 9.59
CA VAL A 204 15.81 -0.25 9.26
C VAL A 204 15.09 1.04 9.69
N SER A 205 15.25 1.49 10.94
CA SER A 205 14.61 2.72 11.42
C SER A 205 15.11 3.97 10.67
N GLY A 206 16.41 4.04 10.38
CA GLY A 206 16.97 5.11 9.57
C GLY A 206 16.43 5.12 8.15
N THR A 207 16.17 3.94 7.56
CA THR A 207 15.55 3.86 6.23
C THR A 207 14.11 4.36 6.26
N LEU A 208 13.33 4.01 7.29
CA LEU A 208 11.98 4.55 7.46
C LEU A 208 11.98 6.07 7.64
N LEU A 209 12.91 6.61 8.43
CA LEU A 209 13.08 8.06 8.57
C LEU A 209 13.45 8.72 7.24
N ALA A 210 14.42 8.15 6.50
CA ALA A 210 14.81 8.70 5.20
C ALA A 210 13.65 8.75 4.19
N LEU A 211 12.78 7.74 4.19
CA LEU A 211 11.58 7.70 3.33
C LEU A 211 10.51 8.73 3.72
N MET A 212 10.53 9.28 4.94
CA MET A 212 9.67 10.41 5.32
C MET A 212 10.06 11.70 4.58
N TYR A 213 11.31 11.84 4.15
CA TYR A 213 11.76 12.99 3.39
C TYR A 213 11.35 12.85 1.91
N LYS A 214 10.28 13.57 1.52
CA LYS A 214 9.70 13.49 0.16
C LYS A 214 10.71 13.59 -0.99
N PRO A 215 11.68 14.53 -0.96
CA PRO A 215 12.67 14.61 -2.04
C PRO A 215 13.51 13.33 -2.18
N PHE A 216 13.87 12.69 -1.06
CA PHE A 216 14.60 11.44 -1.09
C PHE A 216 13.72 10.29 -1.59
N LEU A 217 12.49 10.16 -1.10
CA LEU A 217 11.53 9.16 -1.54
C LEU A 217 11.32 9.17 -3.06
N GLN A 218 11.26 10.37 -3.66
CA GLN A 218 11.06 10.54 -5.10
C GLN A 218 12.32 10.33 -5.94
N THR A 219 13.52 10.39 -5.35
CA THR A 219 14.78 10.43 -6.11
C THR A 219 15.79 9.35 -5.74
N PHE A 220 15.54 8.52 -4.72
CA PHE A 220 16.55 7.54 -4.28
C PHE A 220 16.96 6.56 -5.39
N GLU A 221 16.09 6.29 -6.35
CA GLU A 221 16.37 5.37 -7.46
C GLU A 221 17.44 5.85 -8.44
N VAL A 222 17.73 7.15 -8.49
CA VAL A 222 18.72 7.73 -9.42
C VAL A 222 20.12 7.86 -8.82
N TYR A 223 20.30 7.64 -7.50
CA TYR A 223 21.60 7.74 -6.88
C TYR A 223 22.50 6.54 -7.17
N SER A 224 23.80 6.79 -7.29
CA SER A 224 24.79 5.71 -7.40
C SER A 224 24.93 4.94 -6.08
N ALA A 225 25.42 3.70 -6.14
CA ALA A 225 25.67 2.89 -4.95
C ALA A 225 26.60 3.60 -3.94
N GLU A 226 27.60 4.31 -4.45
CA GLU A 226 28.58 5.02 -3.63
C GLU A 226 27.98 6.28 -2.97
N ALA A 227 27.07 6.97 -3.63
CA ALA A 227 26.42 8.18 -3.13
C ALA A 227 25.25 7.88 -2.17
N MET A 228 24.63 6.72 -2.29
CA MET A 228 23.43 6.35 -1.56
C MET A 228 23.55 6.50 -0.04
N PRO A 229 24.63 6.02 0.64
CA PRO A 229 24.73 6.17 2.09
C PRO A 229 24.76 7.64 2.57
N ALA A 230 25.41 8.51 1.81
CA ALA A 230 25.45 9.94 2.13
C ALA A 230 24.07 10.60 1.94
N LYS A 231 23.36 10.26 0.85
CA LYS A 231 22.01 10.78 0.57
C LYS A 231 20.96 10.25 1.55
N TRP A 232 21.10 9.00 1.97
CA TRP A 232 20.28 8.40 3.03
C TRP A 232 20.47 9.13 4.38
N LEU A 233 21.73 9.43 4.77
CA LEU A 233 22.01 10.18 5.99
C LEU A 233 21.53 11.64 5.90
N GLU A 234 21.70 12.29 4.74
CA GLU A 234 21.19 13.64 4.47
C GLU A 234 19.65 13.68 4.67
N ALA A 235 18.91 12.73 4.10
CA ALA A 235 17.46 12.66 4.27
C ALA A 235 17.03 12.49 5.75
N ILE A 236 17.75 11.67 6.52
CA ILE A 236 17.50 11.51 7.96
C ILE A 236 17.72 12.85 8.69
N ASN A 237 18.80 13.56 8.35
CA ASN A 237 19.09 14.87 8.95
C ASN A 237 17.98 15.87 8.69
N GLU A 238 17.49 15.96 7.43
CA GLU A 238 16.40 16.88 7.06
C GLU A 238 15.12 16.59 7.86
N VAL A 239 14.71 15.32 7.96
CA VAL A 239 13.54 14.94 8.77
C VAL A 239 13.72 15.34 10.25
N LEU A 240 14.89 15.11 10.82
CA LEU A 240 15.16 15.46 12.22
C LEU A 240 15.27 16.97 12.42
N GLU A 241 15.75 17.73 11.43
CA GLU A 241 15.77 19.20 11.51
C GLU A 241 14.38 19.81 11.47
N GLU A 242 13.46 19.25 10.69
CA GLU A 242 12.05 19.67 10.63
C GLU A 242 11.25 19.27 11.89
N ALA A 243 11.68 18.24 12.61
CA ALA A 243 10.98 17.78 13.81
C ALA A 243 11.05 18.79 14.97
N ASP A 244 9.95 18.89 15.73
CA ASP A 244 9.88 19.72 16.95
C ASP A 244 10.63 19.06 18.13
N ILE A 245 11.94 19.02 18.03
CA ILE A 245 12.87 18.40 19.00
C ILE A 245 13.98 19.39 19.34
N PRO A 246 14.42 19.48 20.61
CA PRO A 246 15.55 20.35 21.00
C PRO A 246 16.82 20.06 20.20
N LYS A 247 17.50 21.10 19.70
CA LYS A 247 18.69 21.00 18.84
C LYS A 247 19.77 20.06 19.37
N ALA A 248 20.04 20.10 20.68
CA ALA A 248 21.03 19.22 21.31
C ALA A 248 20.65 17.73 21.16
N LYS A 249 19.35 17.40 21.23
CA LYS A 249 18.83 16.05 21.08
C LYS A 249 18.89 15.56 19.63
N LYS A 250 18.59 16.46 18.65
CA LYS A 250 18.71 16.15 17.22
C LYS A 250 20.10 15.64 16.86
N LYS A 251 21.13 16.37 17.28
CA LYS A 251 22.52 16.00 17.04
C LYS A 251 22.89 14.62 17.60
N THR A 252 22.39 14.29 18.79
CA THR A 252 22.60 12.97 19.40
C THR A 252 21.85 11.86 18.66
N MET A 253 20.65 12.15 18.14
CA MET A 253 19.83 11.18 17.41
C MET A 253 20.42 10.81 16.05
N VAL A 254 21.12 11.72 15.37
CA VAL A 254 21.75 11.45 14.06
C VAL A 254 23.01 10.59 14.19
N GLN A 255 23.71 10.66 15.30
CA GLN A 255 25.02 10.05 15.49
C GLN A 255 25.05 8.52 15.18
N PRO A 256 24.10 7.68 15.62
CA PRO A 256 24.08 6.27 15.30
C PRO A 256 23.95 6.00 13.79
N TYR A 257 23.14 6.79 13.08
CA TYR A 257 22.94 6.65 11.64
C TYR A 257 24.19 7.03 10.83
N ALA A 258 24.98 8.02 11.31
CA ALA A 258 26.25 8.36 10.69
C ALA A 258 27.24 7.17 10.73
N GLY A 259 27.25 6.40 11.82
CA GLY A 259 28.02 5.14 11.92
C GLY A 259 27.60 4.13 10.87
N ILE A 260 26.28 3.93 10.68
CA ILE A 260 25.74 3.03 9.65
C ILE A 260 26.13 3.49 8.24
N ALA A 261 26.00 4.77 7.93
CA ALA A 261 26.32 5.33 6.61
C ALA A 261 27.79 5.13 6.21
N THR A 262 28.70 4.91 7.16
CA THR A 262 30.12 4.64 6.90
C THR A 262 30.46 3.16 6.69
N GLN A 263 29.48 2.25 6.82
CA GLN A 263 29.69 0.82 6.63
C GLN A 263 30.10 0.49 5.18
N PRO A 264 31.26 -0.14 4.96
CA PRO A 264 31.82 -0.30 3.61
C PRO A 264 30.91 -1.06 2.65
N ASN A 265 30.20 -2.08 3.15
CA ASN A 265 29.37 -2.94 2.31
C ASN A 265 28.10 -2.22 1.79
N LEU A 266 27.69 -1.10 2.38
CA LEU A 266 26.54 -0.32 1.91
C LEU A 266 26.88 0.48 0.65
N GLY A 267 28.02 1.17 0.63
CA GLY A 267 28.44 2.03 -0.48
C GLY A 267 29.46 1.36 -1.44
N LYS A 268 30.30 0.45 -0.93
CA LYS A 268 31.36 -0.21 -1.72
C LYS A 268 31.37 -1.71 -1.44
N PRO A 269 30.34 -2.44 -1.86
CA PRO A 269 30.25 -3.88 -1.62
C PRO A 269 31.36 -4.67 -2.36
N ASP A 270 31.66 -5.87 -1.88
CA ASP A 270 32.57 -6.79 -2.57
C ASP A 270 32.05 -7.15 -3.99
N PRO A 271 32.93 -7.63 -4.90
CA PRO A 271 32.58 -7.87 -6.30
C PRO A 271 31.40 -8.85 -6.50
N LYS A 272 31.23 -9.85 -5.63
CA LYS A 272 30.11 -10.83 -5.72
C LYS A 272 28.80 -10.16 -5.35
N THR A 273 28.80 -9.42 -4.27
CA THR A 273 27.64 -8.64 -3.81
C THR A 273 27.27 -7.55 -4.81
N LYS A 274 28.25 -6.86 -5.39
CA LYS A 274 28.02 -5.85 -6.45
C LYS A 274 27.40 -6.49 -7.72
N LYS A 275 27.80 -7.69 -8.09
CA LYS A 275 27.19 -8.41 -9.24
C LYS A 275 25.74 -8.77 -8.98
N LYS A 276 25.38 -9.16 -7.74
CA LYS A 276 24.00 -9.50 -7.35
C LYS A 276 23.12 -8.25 -7.19
N TYR A 277 23.68 -7.16 -6.66
CA TYR A 277 23.00 -5.90 -6.37
C TYR A 277 23.71 -4.74 -7.07
N PRO A 278 23.51 -4.55 -8.38
CA PRO A 278 24.28 -3.59 -9.18
C PRO A 278 24.02 -2.12 -8.80
N LYS A 279 22.83 -1.81 -8.27
CA LYS A 279 22.50 -0.48 -7.75
C LYS A 279 22.96 -0.25 -6.30
N GLY A 280 23.58 -1.26 -5.65
CA GLY A 280 24.07 -1.22 -4.28
C GLY A 280 23.15 -1.91 -3.29
N VAL A 281 23.75 -2.34 -2.17
CA VAL A 281 23.03 -3.07 -1.11
C VAL A 281 22.06 -2.17 -0.37
N LEU A 282 22.44 -0.93 -0.08
CA LEU A 282 21.56 0.03 0.59
C LEU A 282 20.35 0.39 -0.28
N TYR A 283 20.55 0.56 -1.59
CA TYR A 283 19.46 0.74 -2.53
C TYR A 283 18.43 -0.41 -2.43
N GLU A 284 18.89 -1.65 -2.43
CA GLU A 284 18.01 -2.81 -2.36
C GLU A 284 17.23 -2.87 -1.04
N ILE A 285 17.88 -2.52 0.08
CA ILE A 285 17.22 -2.43 1.39
C ILE A 285 16.15 -1.33 1.40
N ILE A 286 16.48 -0.14 0.89
CA ILE A 286 15.53 0.99 0.80
C ILE A 286 14.35 0.60 -0.08
N LYS A 287 14.59 0.03 -1.25
CA LYS A 287 13.58 -0.43 -2.19
C LYS A 287 12.64 -1.45 -1.56
N GLU A 288 13.17 -2.49 -0.95
CA GLU A 288 12.40 -3.54 -0.30
C GLU A 288 11.52 -2.97 0.85
N ILE A 289 12.06 -2.04 1.66
CA ILE A 289 11.27 -1.38 2.71
C ILE A 289 10.22 -0.45 2.10
N ASN A 290 10.56 0.28 1.04
CA ASN A 290 9.63 1.16 0.34
C ASN A 290 8.46 0.38 -0.30
N GLU A 291 8.71 -0.79 -0.86
CA GLU A 291 7.67 -1.60 -1.52
C GLU A 291 6.79 -2.39 -0.52
N HIS A 292 7.33 -2.82 0.62
CA HIS A 292 6.66 -3.78 1.50
C HIS A 292 6.26 -3.25 2.87
N VAL A 293 6.82 -2.13 3.32
CA VAL A 293 6.56 -1.55 4.65
C VAL A 293 6.03 -0.13 4.58
N TRP A 294 6.66 0.71 3.75
CA TRP A 294 6.33 2.12 3.65
C TRP A 294 4.87 2.40 3.28
N PRO A 295 4.20 1.65 2.37
CA PRO A 295 2.79 1.84 2.06
C PRO A 295 1.89 1.79 3.30
N PHE A 296 2.24 0.92 4.25
CA PHE A 296 1.47 0.78 5.49
C PHE A 296 1.70 1.93 6.47
N ILE A 297 2.91 2.48 6.51
CA ILE A 297 3.26 3.58 7.41
C ILE A 297 2.71 4.91 6.91
N SER A 298 2.80 5.16 5.61
CA SER A 298 2.40 6.43 5.00
C SER A 298 0.89 6.69 5.07
N VAL A 299 0.07 5.64 5.22
CA VAL A 299 -1.40 5.72 5.22
C VAL A 299 -2.01 5.48 6.60
N TYR A 300 -1.36 4.64 7.41
CA TYR A 300 -1.90 4.24 8.72
C TYR A 300 -1.27 5.00 9.87
N HIS A 301 -1.70 6.23 10.11
CA HIS A 301 -1.29 6.95 11.32
C HIS A 301 -1.81 6.33 12.63
N ASN A 302 -2.81 5.46 12.58
CA ASN A 302 -3.47 4.86 13.76
C ASN A 302 -3.14 3.38 13.99
N PHE A 303 -2.40 2.73 13.10
CA PHE A 303 -1.98 1.34 13.28
C PHE A 303 -0.48 1.30 13.52
N ASP A 304 -0.05 0.69 14.61
CA ASP A 304 1.38 0.54 14.93
C ASP A 304 2.06 -0.51 14.03
N VAL A 305 2.06 -0.21 12.71
CA VAL A 305 2.77 -1.04 11.72
C VAL A 305 4.25 -1.07 12.02
N VAL A 306 4.80 0.07 12.46
CA VAL A 306 6.23 0.18 12.81
C VAL A 306 6.55 -0.73 13.99
N GLY A 307 5.74 -0.68 15.05
CA GLY A 307 5.92 -1.54 16.21
C GLY A 307 5.77 -3.02 15.89
N HIS A 308 4.77 -3.40 15.09
CA HIS A 308 4.58 -4.78 14.64
C HIS A 308 5.74 -5.26 13.76
N PHE A 309 6.08 -4.52 12.70
CA PHE A 309 7.19 -4.86 11.81
C PHE A 309 8.51 -4.92 12.57
N TYR A 310 8.79 -3.90 13.39
CA TYR A 310 10.01 -3.81 14.17
C TYR A 310 10.08 -4.91 15.22
N GLY A 311 8.96 -5.22 15.88
CA GLY A 311 8.87 -6.32 16.84
C GLY A 311 9.14 -7.68 16.20
N GLU A 312 8.60 -7.95 15.01
CA GLU A 312 8.91 -9.16 14.24
C GLU A 312 10.35 -9.17 13.76
N PHE A 313 10.85 -8.05 13.24
CA PHE A 313 12.23 -7.93 12.80
C PHE A 313 13.24 -8.20 13.94
N LEU A 314 12.99 -7.66 15.14
CA LEU A 314 13.83 -7.90 16.31
C LEU A 314 13.86 -9.36 16.77
N LYS A 315 12.84 -10.17 16.48
CA LYS A 315 12.86 -11.61 16.79
C LYS A 315 13.95 -12.37 16.04
N TYR A 316 14.37 -11.85 14.89
CA TYR A 316 15.40 -12.45 14.03
C TYR A 316 16.80 -11.87 14.24
N THR A 317 16.95 -10.84 15.07
CA THR A 317 18.24 -10.18 15.32
C THR A 317 19.08 -10.82 16.42
N GLY A 318 18.98 -12.13 16.63
CA GLY A 318 19.85 -12.87 17.55
C GLY A 318 19.26 -13.21 18.91
N GLY A 319 19.58 -14.41 19.37
CA GLY A 319 18.92 -15.13 20.47
C GLY A 319 19.00 -14.57 21.88
N ASP A 320 19.63 -13.42 22.14
CA ASP A 320 19.63 -12.82 23.46
C ASP A 320 19.06 -11.40 23.44
N LYS A 321 17.74 -11.31 23.67
CA LYS A 321 17.05 -10.03 23.94
C LYS A 321 17.74 -9.17 25.01
N LYS A 322 18.63 -9.75 25.81
CA LYS A 322 19.45 -9.08 26.80
C LYS A 322 20.60 -8.25 26.22
N ALA A 323 21.11 -8.59 25.04
CA ALA A 323 22.27 -7.90 24.45
C ALA A 323 21.91 -6.49 23.96
N LEU A 324 20.67 -6.26 23.49
CA LEU A 324 20.25 -4.97 22.96
C LEU A 324 19.70 -4.01 24.02
N GLY A 325 19.41 -4.46 25.23
CA GLY A 325 18.78 -3.66 26.28
C GLY A 325 17.38 -3.13 25.89
N ILE A 326 16.83 -3.57 24.73
CA ILE A 326 15.54 -3.15 24.23
C ILE A 326 14.51 -4.20 24.67
N VAL A 327 13.71 -3.84 25.65
CA VAL A 327 12.54 -4.61 26.05
C VAL A 327 11.32 -3.87 25.51
N LEU A 328 10.72 -4.37 24.45
CA LEU A 328 9.43 -3.86 24.01
C LEU A 328 8.38 -4.22 25.05
N THR A 329 7.64 -3.23 25.52
CA THR A 329 6.48 -3.46 26.41
C THR A 329 5.45 -4.30 25.63
N PRO A 330 5.02 -5.46 26.15
CA PRO A 330 4.03 -6.28 25.46
C PRO A 330 2.75 -5.48 25.19
N ARG A 331 2.16 -5.67 24.01
CA ARG A 331 0.98 -4.92 23.54
C ARG A 331 -0.16 -4.90 24.56
N HIS A 332 -0.48 -6.03 25.17
CA HIS A 332 -1.53 -6.11 26.20
C HIS A 332 -1.25 -5.25 27.43
N ILE A 333 0.01 -4.91 27.72
CA ILE A 333 0.38 -4.00 28.81
C ILE A 333 0.22 -2.55 28.37
N THR A 334 0.60 -2.22 27.11
CA THR A 334 0.38 -0.87 26.59
C THR A 334 -1.10 -0.57 26.40
N GLU A 335 -1.90 -1.53 25.91
CA GLU A 335 -3.35 -1.42 25.82
C GLU A 335 -3.98 -1.19 27.21
N LEU A 336 -3.58 -1.97 28.23
CA LEU A 336 -4.02 -1.75 29.60
C LEU A 336 -3.69 -0.34 30.11
N PHE A 337 -2.50 0.20 29.80
CA PHE A 337 -2.16 1.56 30.20
C PHE A 337 -2.99 2.61 29.46
N CYS A 338 -3.27 2.42 28.17
CA CYS A 338 -4.16 3.30 27.42
C CYS A 338 -5.58 3.29 28.00
N ASP A 339 -6.13 2.11 28.29
CA ASP A 339 -7.45 1.95 28.91
C ASP A 339 -7.53 2.62 30.28
N LEU A 340 -6.49 2.46 31.11
CA LEU A 340 -6.41 3.11 32.43
C LEU A 340 -6.24 4.64 32.32
N ALA A 341 -5.53 5.10 31.31
CA ALA A 341 -5.33 6.54 31.06
C ALA A 341 -6.50 7.20 30.31
N GLN A 342 -7.46 6.42 29.81
CA GLN A 342 -8.61 6.86 29.00
C GLN A 342 -8.18 7.63 27.74
N VAL A 343 -7.13 7.17 27.06
CA VAL A 343 -6.59 7.71 25.81
C VAL A 343 -6.72 6.71 24.67
#